data_8a91012c27eb9b43366d96cd186420c8
#
_entry.id   8a91012c27eb9b43366d96cd186420c8
#
_cell.length_a   1.000
_cell.length_b   1.000
_cell.length_c   1.000
_cell.angle_alpha   90.00
_cell.angle_beta   90.00
_cell.angle_gamma   90.00
#
_symmetry.space_group_name_H-M   'P 1'
#
loop_
_entity.id
_entity.type
_entity.pdbx_description
1 polymer ?
#
loop_
_entity_poly.entity_id
_entity_poly.type
_entity_poly.pdbx_seq_one_letter_code
_entity_poly.pdbx_strand_id
1 'polypeptide(L)'
;MKALVGESSLDNYLHEAASWDHDRLAQARRTAKVAWRVAGAGWVCALMGGATLLVLMPLKTVEPFVVRVEKGTGMVDVVPVYVGTASMDQAVSRYFLTHYISICERFNFATAESDYEECGAFHSPRRNQAWSALWNRNNPASPLNVHKDGSSVRAEVESVSFFQRGNGLTDLAQVRYVKAERQGADGEERTTHWIATVQYTYSAPSKDPTVRRWNPLGFRILELVCEPEVLVGTTTATTR
;
A
#
# COMPACT_ATOMS: atom_id res chain seq x y z
N MET A 1 -7.78 83.28 -65.34
CA MET A 1 -8.59 82.81 -64.20
C MET A 1 -9.00 81.34 -64.24
N LYS A 2 -8.37 80.49 -65.06
CA LYS A 2 -8.71 79.05 -65.19
C LYS A 2 -7.68 78.08 -64.54
N ALA A 3 -6.56 78.59 -64.12
CA ALA A 3 -5.47 77.75 -63.53
C ALA A 3 -5.65 77.48 -62.02
N LEU A 4 -6.27 78.40 -61.27
CA LEU A 4 -6.43 78.31 -59.82
C LEU A 4 -7.57 77.34 -59.35
N VAL A 5 -8.45 76.98 -60.25
CA VAL A 5 -9.56 76.02 -59.91
C VAL A 5 -9.08 74.58 -60.00
N GLY A 6 -7.99 74.28 -60.76
CA GLY A 6 -7.47 72.96 -60.90
C GLY A 6 -6.61 72.56 -59.71
N GLU A 7 -5.85 73.47 -59.11
CA GLU A 7 -4.97 73.15 -57.98
C GLU A 7 -5.76 72.84 -56.69
N SER A 8 -6.80 73.55 -56.39
CA SER A 8 -7.67 73.31 -55.21
C SER A 8 -8.42 71.96 -55.30
N SER A 9 -8.76 71.54 -56.50
CA SER A 9 -9.43 70.23 -56.70
C SER A 9 -8.41 69.04 -56.57
N LEU A 10 -7.20 69.25 -56.99
CA LEU A 10 -6.13 68.27 -56.84
C LEU A 10 -5.69 68.07 -55.40
N ASP A 11 -5.55 69.19 -54.68
CA ASP A 11 -5.23 69.15 -53.23
C ASP A 11 -6.36 68.45 -52.43
N ASN A 12 -7.61 68.76 -52.72
CA ASN A 12 -8.73 68.03 -52.06
C ASN A 12 -8.69 66.50 -52.39
N TYR A 13 -8.44 66.15 -53.63
CA TYR A 13 -8.35 64.75 -54.02
C TYR A 13 -7.16 64.00 -53.31
N LEU A 14 -5.99 64.68 -53.19
CA LEU A 14 -4.84 64.14 -52.49
C LEU A 14 -5.12 64.01 -50.97
N HIS A 15 -5.78 64.98 -50.36
CA HIS A 15 -6.21 64.90 -48.97
C HIS A 15 -7.22 63.79 -48.74
N GLU A 16 -8.18 63.60 -49.63
CA GLU A 16 -9.16 62.51 -49.54
C GLU A 16 -8.49 61.14 -49.72
N ALA A 17 -7.57 60.98 -50.69
CA ALA A 17 -6.78 59.76 -50.89
C ALA A 17 -5.92 59.45 -49.68
N ALA A 18 -5.28 60.45 -49.06
CA ALA A 18 -4.49 60.24 -47.83
C ALA A 18 -5.35 59.81 -46.63
N SER A 19 -6.55 60.35 -46.51
CA SER A 19 -7.46 59.93 -45.42
C SER A 19 -7.92 58.47 -45.56
N TRP A 20 -8.16 58.01 -46.78
CA TRP A 20 -8.50 56.64 -47.09
C TRP A 20 -7.41 55.65 -46.70
N ASP A 21 -6.13 55.97 -46.96
CA ASP A 21 -5.01 55.16 -46.56
C ASP A 21 -4.82 55.11 -45.05
N HIS A 22 -5.01 56.23 -44.37
CA HIS A 22 -5.00 56.28 -42.91
C HIS A 22 -6.09 55.44 -42.29
N ASP A 23 -7.35 55.48 -42.81
CA ASP A 23 -8.45 54.69 -42.31
C ASP A 23 -8.26 53.18 -42.56
N ARG A 24 -7.73 52.79 -43.72
CA ARG A 24 -7.38 51.37 -43.98
C ARG A 24 -6.32 50.87 -43.04
N LEU A 25 -5.24 51.63 -42.79
CA LEU A 25 -4.18 51.29 -41.86
C LEU A 25 -4.72 51.22 -40.41
N ALA A 26 -5.61 52.15 -40.03
CA ALA A 26 -6.24 52.14 -38.70
C ALA A 26 -7.12 50.90 -38.51
N GLN A 27 -7.90 50.56 -39.55
CA GLN A 27 -8.74 49.39 -39.55
C GLN A 27 -7.91 48.06 -39.50
N ALA A 28 -6.86 47.97 -40.31
CA ALA A 28 -5.96 46.82 -40.28
C ALA A 28 -5.26 46.67 -38.92
N ARG A 29 -4.88 47.74 -38.27
CA ARG A 29 -4.29 47.69 -36.91
C ARG A 29 -5.32 47.30 -35.85
N ARG A 30 -6.59 47.68 -35.97
CA ARG A 30 -7.65 47.26 -35.06
C ARG A 30 -7.96 45.79 -35.21
N THR A 31 -8.10 45.29 -36.44
CA THR A 31 -8.34 43.85 -36.69
C THR A 31 -7.14 43.00 -36.24
N ALA A 32 -5.91 43.45 -36.48
CA ALA A 32 -4.74 42.77 -35.97
C ALA A 32 -4.68 42.70 -34.44
N LYS A 33 -5.02 43.79 -33.75
CA LYS A 33 -5.12 43.79 -32.27
C LYS A 33 -6.18 42.82 -31.74
N VAL A 34 -7.34 42.75 -32.40
CA VAL A 34 -8.40 41.78 -32.03
C VAL A 34 -7.98 40.38 -32.31
N ALA A 35 -7.37 40.10 -33.47
CA ALA A 35 -6.86 38.79 -33.81
C ALA A 35 -5.80 38.29 -32.80
N TRP A 36 -4.85 39.16 -32.38
CA TRP A 36 -3.87 38.81 -31.35
C TRP A 36 -4.48 38.54 -29.98
N ARG A 37 -5.55 39.25 -29.60
CA ARG A 37 -6.27 38.99 -28.34
C ARG A 37 -6.97 37.64 -28.37
N VAL A 38 -7.62 37.33 -29.49
CA VAL A 38 -8.30 36.01 -29.66
C VAL A 38 -7.29 34.90 -29.69
N ALA A 39 -6.15 35.07 -30.38
CA ALA A 39 -5.07 34.10 -30.39
C ALA A 39 -4.48 33.89 -28.99
N GLY A 40 -4.25 34.95 -28.24
CA GLY A 40 -3.79 34.90 -26.85
C GLY A 40 -4.78 34.17 -25.94
N ALA A 41 -6.06 34.43 -26.04
CA ALA A 41 -7.09 33.70 -25.28
C ALA A 41 -7.12 32.20 -25.65
N GLY A 42 -6.99 31.87 -26.93
CA GLY A 42 -6.89 30.49 -27.39
C GLY A 42 -5.68 29.74 -26.78
N TRP A 43 -4.52 30.39 -26.73
CA TRP A 43 -3.33 29.83 -26.10
C TRP A 43 -3.50 29.57 -24.59
N VAL A 44 -4.13 30.51 -23.88
CA VAL A 44 -4.42 30.35 -22.44
C VAL A 44 -5.35 29.14 -22.21
N CYS A 45 -6.40 29.00 -23.02
CA CYS A 45 -7.30 27.86 -22.94
C CYS A 45 -6.58 26.53 -23.24
N ALA A 46 -5.71 26.53 -24.25
CA ALA A 46 -4.91 25.34 -24.58
C ALA A 46 -3.95 24.92 -23.46
N LEU A 47 -3.29 25.90 -22.84
CA LEU A 47 -2.39 25.63 -21.70
C LEU A 47 -3.16 25.14 -20.46
N MET A 48 -4.32 25.72 -20.15
CA MET A 48 -5.17 25.23 -19.06
C MET A 48 -5.68 23.82 -19.33
N GLY A 49 -6.13 23.53 -20.54
CA GLY A 49 -6.54 22.17 -20.94
C GLY A 49 -5.41 21.15 -20.83
N GLY A 50 -4.21 21.52 -21.29
CA GLY A 50 -3.02 20.68 -21.15
C GLY A 50 -2.63 20.44 -19.69
N ALA A 51 -2.66 21.47 -18.84
CA ALA A 51 -2.39 21.33 -17.42
C ALA A 51 -3.41 20.42 -16.71
N THR A 52 -4.69 20.52 -17.07
CA THR A 52 -5.73 19.64 -16.52
C THR A 52 -5.50 18.18 -16.90
N LEU A 53 -5.10 17.91 -18.14
CA LEU A 53 -4.73 16.55 -18.59
C LEU A 53 -3.53 15.99 -17.85
N LEU A 54 -2.51 16.79 -17.58
CA LEU A 54 -1.33 16.38 -16.82
C LEU A 54 -1.66 16.05 -15.35
N VAL A 55 -2.58 16.79 -14.73
CA VAL A 55 -3.05 16.52 -13.36
C VAL A 55 -3.92 15.25 -13.28
N LEU A 56 -4.68 14.95 -14.33
CA LEU A 56 -5.51 13.74 -14.38
C LEU A 56 -4.73 12.47 -14.79
N MET A 57 -3.56 12.61 -15.39
CA MET A 57 -2.76 11.46 -15.86
C MET A 57 -2.35 10.48 -14.74
N PRO A 58 -1.97 10.90 -13.51
CA PRO A 58 -1.61 9.96 -12.43
C PRO A 58 -2.81 9.23 -11.81
N LEU A 59 -4.08 9.60 -12.14
CA LEU A 59 -5.26 8.90 -11.58
C LEU A 59 -5.60 7.57 -12.29
N LYS A 60 -4.92 7.22 -13.38
CA LYS A 60 -5.15 5.97 -14.09
C LYS A 60 -4.11 4.91 -13.71
N THR A 61 -3.99 4.58 -12.43
CA THR A 61 -3.33 3.35 -12.00
C THR A 61 -4.35 2.20 -12.13
N VAL A 62 -4.18 1.39 -13.15
CA VAL A 62 -4.90 0.12 -13.28
C VAL A 62 -4.13 -0.88 -12.42
N GLU A 63 -4.64 -1.19 -11.24
CA GLU A 63 -4.12 -2.28 -10.42
C GLU A 63 -4.67 -3.61 -10.97
N PRO A 64 -3.85 -4.47 -11.55
CA PRO A 64 -4.28 -5.80 -11.96
C PRO A 64 -4.51 -6.65 -10.71
N PHE A 65 -5.75 -7.04 -10.44
CA PHE A 65 -6.08 -8.01 -9.41
C PHE A 65 -5.99 -9.42 -10.00
N VAL A 66 -5.15 -10.27 -9.43
CA VAL A 66 -5.17 -11.70 -9.74
C VAL A 66 -6.12 -12.37 -8.75
N VAL A 67 -7.25 -12.79 -9.26
CA VAL A 67 -8.22 -13.59 -8.49
C VAL A 67 -7.77 -15.04 -8.54
N ARG A 68 -7.27 -15.58 -7.43
CA ARG A 68 -7.04 -17.00 -7.28
C ARG A 68 -8.35 -17.63 -6.80
N VAL A 69 -9.00 -18.38 -7.66
CA VAL A 69 -10.12 -19.23 -7.29
C VAL A 69 -9.56 -20.57 -6.84
N GLU A 70 -9.58 -20.84 -5.55
CA GLU A 70 -9.19 -22.14 -5.02
C GLU A 70 -10.25 -23.19 -5.38
N LYS A 71 -9.85 -24.21 -6.12
CA LYS A 71 -10.77 -25.21 -6.67
C LYS A 71 -11.47 -26.09 -5.63
N GLY A 72 -11.16 -25.95 -4.35
CA GLY A 72 -11.74 -26.77 -3.28
C GLY A 72 -12.83 -26.08 -2.46
N THR A 73 -12.78 -24.77 -2.25
CA THR A 73 -13.66 -24.07 -1.31
C THR A 73 -14.55 -23.01 -1.95
N GLY A 74 -14.31 -22.65 -3.22
CA GLY A 74 -15.05 -21.57 -3.89
C GLY A 74 -14.78 -20.18 -3.31
N MET A 75 -13.88 -20.05 -2.34
CA MET A 75 -13.47 -18.76 -1.80
C MET A 75 -12.62 -18.01 -2.82
N VAL A 76 -13.04 -16.80 -3.11
CA VAL A 76 -12.31 -15.86 -3.94
C VAL A 76 -11.31 -15.15 -3.04
N ASP A 77 -10.05 -15.61 -3.02
CA ASP A 77 -8.97 -14.88 -2.37
C ASP A 77 -8.35 -13.91 -3.37
N VAL A 78 -8.46 -12.62 -3.09
CA VAL A 78 -7.79 -11.58 -3.87
C VAL A 78 -6.36 -11.52 -3.37
N VAL A 79 -5.48 -12.33 -3.97
CA VAL A 79 -4.05 -12.22 -3.71
C VAL A 79 -3.55 -10.99 -4.46
N PRO A 80 -3.13 -9.91 -3.78
CA PRO A 80 -2.50 -8.80 -4.47
C PRO A 80 -1.21 -9.31 -5.08
N VAL A 81 -1.16 -9.37 -6.42
CA VAL A 81 0.09 -9.61 -7.13
C VAL A 81 1.05 -8.49 -6.77
N TYR A 82 2.19 -8.85 -6.20
CA TYR A 82 3.26 -7.90 -5.94
C TYR A 82 3.81 -7.40 -7.29
N VAL A 83 3.18 -6.36 -7.79
CA VAL A 83 3.65 -5.61 -8.95
C VAL A 83 4.43 -4.42 -8.40
N GLY A 84 5.61 -4.59 -7.83
CA GLY A 84 6.63 -3.55 -7.56
C GLY A 84 6.21 -2.14 -7.08
N THR A 85 4.92 -1.87 -6.90
CA THR A 85 4.33 -0.58 -6.55
C THR A 85 3.80 -0.52 -5.11
N ALA A 86 3.93 -1.62 -4.34
CA ALA A 86 3.72 -1.52 -2.90
C ALA A 86 4.73 -0.52 -2.36
N SER A 87 4.26 0.46 -1.56
CA SER A 87 5.17 1.39 -0.88
C SER A 87 6.26 0.59 -0.17
N MET A 88 7.49 1.11 -0.11
CA MET A 88 8.58 0.48 0.65
C MET A 88 8.10 0.03 2.04
N ASP A 89 7.20 0.81 2.64
CA ASP A 89 6.60 0.54 3.94
C ASP A 89 5.78 -0.74 3.99
N GLN A 90 5.00 -1.05 2.94
CA GLN A 90 4.23 -2.31 2.89
C GLN A 90 5.12 -3.54 2.69
N ALA A 91 6.17 -3.44 1.88
CA ALA A 91 7.11 -4.54 1.70
C ALA A 91 7.86 -4.86 3.00
N VAL A 92 8.29 -3.81 3.71
CA VAL A 92 8.95 -3.91 5.01
C VAL A 92 7.99 -4.48 6.07
N SER A 93 6.76 -3.96 6.14
CA SER A 93 5.75 -4.45 7.07
C SER A 93 5.39 -5.91 6.81
N ARG A 94 5.29 -6.32 5.55
CA ARG A 94 5.09 -7.73 5.15
C ARG A 94 6.23 -8.63 5.65
N TYR A 95 7.46 -8.19 5.48
CA TYR A 95 8.62 -8.92 5.98
C TYR A 95 8.54 -9.13 7.50
N PHE A 96 8.29 -8.06 8.27
CA PHE A 96 8.20 -8.15 9.73
C PHE A 96 7.02 -9.00 10.20
N LEU A 97 5.85 -8.88 9.56
CA LEU A 97 4.68 -9.70 9.88
C LEU A 97 4.92 -11.18 9.58
N THR A 98 5.52 -11.49 8.43
CA THR A 98 5.87 -12.87 8.05
C THR A 98 6.89 -13.45 9.03
N HIS A 99 7.94 -12.70 9.32
CA HIS A 99 8.97 -13.12 10.27
C HIS A 99 8.38 -13.32 11.67
N TYR A 100 7.60 -12.36 12.16
CA TYR A 100 6.97 -12.44 13.48
C TYR A 100 6.10 -13.69 13.62
N ILE A 101 5.18 -13.94 12.69
CA ILE A 101 4.31 -15.14 12.76
C ILE A 101 5.14 -16.41 12.69
N SER A 102 6.15 -16.48 11.81
CA SER A 102 6.98 -17.67 11.64
C SER A 102 7.78 -18.02 12.89
N ILE A 103 8.19 -17.05 13.71
CA ILE A 103 8.95 -17.30 14.94
C ILE A 103 8.07 -17.44 16.18
N CYS A 104 6.98 -16.63 16.29
CA CYS A 104 6.17 -16.57 17.49
C CYS A 104 5.10 -17.66 17.56
N GLU A 105 4.69 -18.21 16.41
CA GLU A 105 3.70 -19.29 16.32
C GLU A 105 4.34 -20.66 16.12
N ARG A 106 5.66 -20.73 16.01
CA ARG A 106 6.39 -21.99 16.03
C ARG A 106 6.78 -22.39 17.46
N PHE A 107 7.02 -23.68 17.66
CA PHE A 107 7.61 -24.18 18.88
C PHE A 107 8.62 -25.28 18.59
N ASN A 108 9.82 -25.11 19.10
CA ASN A 108 10.84 -26.16 19.16
C ASN A 108 11.58 -25.99 20.48
N PHE A 109 11.67 -27.03 21.27
CA PHE A 109 12.31 -26.99 22.59
C PHE A 109 13.75 -26.49 22.54
N ALA A 110 14.50 -26.81 21.50
CA ALA A 110 15.88 -26.39 21.34
C ALA A 110 16.05 -24.89 21.06
N THR A 111 15.06 -24.23 20.46
CA THR A 111 15.09 -22.80 20.12
C THR A 111 14.14 -21.94 20.95
N ALA A 112 13.38 -22.57 21.86
CA ALA A 112 12.29 -21.93 22.59
C ALA A 112 12.70 -20.65 23.34
N GLU A 113 13.88 -20.64 23.97
CA GLU A 113 14.40 -19.47 24.68
C GLU A 113 14.72 -18.32 23.72
N SER A 114 15.45 -18.62 22.65
CA SER A 114 15.78 -17.63 21.61
C SER A 114 14.53 -17.10 20.93
N ASP A 115 13.55 -17.96 20.61
CA ASP A 115 12.29 -17.57 19.99
C ASP A 115 11.44 -16.68 20.93
N TYR A 116 11.45 -16.99 22.23
CA TYR A 116 10.78 -16.19 23.25
C TYR A 116 11.33 -14.75 23.32
N GLU A 117 12.67 -14.61 23.35
CA GLU A 117 13.35 -13.32 23.40
C GLU A 117 13.13 -12.51 22.12
N GLU A 118 13.28 -13.15 20.96
CA GLU A 118 13.10 -12.51 19.67
C GLU A 118 11.65 -12.02 19.47
N CYS A 119 10.65 -12.84 19.82
CA CYS A 119 9.26 -12.43 19.79
C CYS A 119 9.00 -11.23 20.70
N GLY A 120 9.58 -11.25 21.91
CA GLY A 120 9.47 -10.14 22.85
C GLY A 120 9.98 -8.80 22.29
N ALA A 121 10.95 -8.84 21.39
CA ALA A 121 11.50 -7.65 20.74
C ALA A 121 10.50 -6.93 19.84
N PHE A 122 9.48 -7.63 19.36
CA PHE A 122 8.41 -7.06 18.52
C PHE A 122 7.17 -6.65 19.30
N HIS A 123 7.05 -6.99 20.57
CA HIS A 123 5.86 -6.71 21.37
C HIS A 123 5.82 -5.28 21.90
N SER A 124 4.61 -4.72 22.01
CA SER A 124 4.35 -3.58 22.86
C SER A 124 4.52 -3.97 24.35
N PRO A 125 4.74 -3.03 25.27
CA PRO A 125 4.91 -3.34 26.69
C PRO A 125 3.74 -4.16 27.26
N ARG A 126 2.50 -3.82 26.89
CA ARG A 126 1.29 -4.54 27.34
C ARG A 126 1.28 -5.98 26.81
N ARG A 127 1.60 -6.17 25.53
CA ARG A 127 1.63 -7.50 24.95
C ARG A 127 2.77 -8.35 25.54
N ASN A 128 3.90 -7.72 25.87
CA ASN A 128 5.03 -8.42 26.47
C ASN A 128 4.70 -8.96 27.86
N GLN A 129 3.85 -8.25 28.63
CA GLN A 129 3.34 -8.76 29.90
C GLN A 129 2.47 -10.02 29.69
N ALA A 130 1.56 -9.99 28.71
CA ALA A 130 0.74 -11.16 28.38
C ALA A 130 1.59 -12.31 27.86
N TRP A 131 2.62 -12.03 27.05
CA TRP A 131 3.58 -13.01 26.55
C TRP A 131 4.36 -13.68 27.67
N SER A 132 4.90 -12.93 28.62
CA SER A 132 5.61 -13.48 29.78
C SER A 132 4.70 -14.31 30.69
N ALA A 133 3.44 -13.90 30.85
CA ALA A 133 2.46 -14.66 31.61
C ALA A 133 2.09 -15.99 30.92
N LEU A 134 1.97 -15.98 29.60
CA LEU A 134 1.73 -17.20 28.82
C LEU A 134 2.89 -18.19 28.97
N TRP A 135 4.14 -17.71 28.85
CA TRP A 135 5.34 -18.55 28.92
C TRP A 135 5.75 -18.94 30.33
N ASN A 136 5.00 -18.51 31.36
CA ASN A 136 5.29 -18.92 32.73
C ASN A 136 5.16 -20.44 32.89
N ARG A 137 6.14 -21.07 33.50
CA ARG A 137 6.17 -22.54 33.74
C ARG A 137 5.00 -23.04 34.59
N ASN A 138 4.41 -22.15 35.41
CA ASN A 138 3.23 -22.50 36.21
C ASN A 138 1.93 -22.39 35.43
N ASN A 139 1.95 -21.85 34.21
CA ASN A 139 0.79 -21.74 33.36
C ASN A 139 0.58 -23.06 32.58
N PRO A 140 -0.53 -23.78 32.78
CA PRO A 140 -0.80 -25.02 32.03
C PRO A 140 -0.85 -24.82 30.52
N ALA A 141 -1.23 -23.63 30.04
CA ALA A 141 -1.28 -23.25 28.63
C ALA A 141 0.09 -22.80 28.08
N SER A 142 1.15 -22.83 28.90
CA SER A 142 2.49 -22.49 28.42
C SER A 142 2.93 -23.44 27.32
N PRO A 143 3.53 -22.96 26.22
CA PRO A 143 4.09 -23.83 25.18
C PRO A 143 5.06 -24.87 25.73
N LEU A 144 5.81 -24.52 26.80
CA LEU A 144 6.71 -25.43 27.49
C LEU A 144 5.97 -26.63 28.16
N ASN A 145 4.73 -26.42 28.58
CA ASN A 145 3.92 -27.47 29.21
C ASN A 145 3.09 -28.23 28.18
N VAL A 146 2.60 -27.55 27.16
CA VAL A 146 1.80 -28.13 26.07
C VAL A 146 2.66 -29.12 25.28
N HIS A 147 3.89 -28.75 24.96
CA HIS A 147 4.81 -29.54 24.11
C HIS A 147 5.90 -30.28 24.90
N LYS A 148 5.63 -30.56 26.20
CA LYS A 148 6.58 -31.32 27.03
C LYS A 148 6.82 -32.76 26.57
N ASP A 149 5.98 -33.28 25.70
CA ASP A 149 6.09 -34.58 25.04
C ASP A 149 7.13 -34.63 23.92
N GLY A 150 7.81 -33.50 23.66
CA GLY A 150 8.78 -33.37 22.57
C GLY A 150 8.17 -33.04 21.22
N SER A 151 6.88 -32.70 21.20
CA SER A 151 6.26 -32.21 19.96
C SER A 151 6.85 -30.87 19.52
N SER A 152 6.88 -30.65 18.23
CA SER A 152 7.33 -29.40 17.59
C SER A 152 6.28 -28.85 16.66
N VAL A 153 6.24 -27.51 16.57
CA VAL A 153 5.31 -26.78 15.69
C VAL A 153 6.12 -25.92 14.75
N ARG A 154 5.83 -26.02 13.46
CA ARG A 154 6.30 -25.05 12.44
C ARG A 154 5.15 -24.14 12.09
N ALA A 155 5.45 -22.88 11.84
CA ALA A 155 4.51 -21.91 11.31
C ALA A 155 5.03 -21.38 9.97
N GLU A 156 4.20 -21.48 8.94
CA GLU A 156 4.53 -21.02 7.59
C GLU A 156 3.43 -20.06 7.10
N VAL A 157 3.84 -18.85 6.71
CA VAL A 157 2.92 -17.81 6.27
C VAL A 157 2.59 -18.01 4.79
N GLU A 158 1.30 -18.09 4.48
CA GLU A 158 0.78 -18.22 3.12
C GLU A 158 0.52 -16.85 2.48
N SER A 159 -0.14 -15.95 3.22
CA SER A 159 -0.47 -14.62 2.69
C SER A 159 -0.57 -13.56 3.78
N VAL A 160 -0.33 -12.30 3.38
CA VAL A 160 -0.47 -11.11 4.24
C VAL A 160 -1.32 -10.08 3.50
N SER A 161 -2.45 -9.71 4.07
CA SER A 161 -3.36 -8.69 3.59
C SER A 161 -3.35 -7.48 4.49
N PHE A 162 -3.26 -6.26 3.94
CA PHE A 162 -3.23 -5.02 4.69
C PHE A 162 -4.56 -4.30 4.62
N PHE A 163 -5.01 -3.76 5.74
CA PHE A 163 -6.21 -2.94 5.82
C PHE A 163 -5.82 -1.54 6.29
N GLN A 164 -6.03 -0.54 5.44
CA GLN A 164 -5.78 0.84 5.82
C GLN A 164 -6.90 1.36 6.72
N ARG A 165 -6.55 1.78 7.93
CA ARG A 165 -7.43 2.60 8.78
C ARG A 165 -7.23 4.08 8.43
N GLY A 166 -8.33 4.77 8.13
CA GLY A 166 -8.32 6.16 7.67
C GLY A 166 -7.73 7.22 8.61
N ASN A 167 -7.20 6.86 9.78
CA ASN A 167 -6.69 7.80 10.79
C ASN A 167 -5.19 7.65 11.12
N GLY A 168 -4.43 6.90 10.33
CA GLY A 168 -2.95 7.02 10.30
C GLY A 168 -2.14 6.62 11.53
N LEU A 169 -2.74 6.14 12.63
CA LEU A 169 -2.01 5.85 13.87
C LEU A 169 -1.67 4.38 14.11
N THR A 170 -2.43 3.45 13.53
CA THR A 170 -2.18 2.02 13.67
C THR A 170 -2.62 1.29 12.43
N ASP A 171 -1.72 0.48 11.89
CA ASP A 171 -2.02 -0.36 10.74
C ASP A 171 -2.60 -1.69 11.19
N LEU A 172 -3.49 -2.24 10.38
CA LEU A 172 -4.11 -3.54 10.58
C LEU A 172 -3.72 -4.46 9.44
N ALA A 173 -3.30 -5.68 9.77
CA ALA A 173 -3.02 -6.72 8.79
C ALA A 173 -3.67 -8.03 9.18
N GLN A 174 -4.02 -8.82 8.20
CA GLN A 174 -4.44 -10.21 8.36
C GLN A 174 -3.39 -11.11 7.71
N VAL A 175 -2.92 -12.08 8.48
CA VAL A 175 -1.90 -13.04 8.06
C VAL A 175 -2.52 -14.43 8.09
N ARG A 176 -2.57 -15.10 6.94
CA ARG A 176 -2.92 -16.51 6.84
C ARG A 176 -1.66 -17.34 6.93
N TYR A 177 -1.70 -18.36 7.76
CA TYR A 177 -0.55 -19.22 7.98
C TYR A 177 -0.99 -20.62 8.37
N VAL A 178 -0.08 -21.55 8.17
CA VAL A 178 -0.27 -22.96 8.46
C VAL A 178 0.61 -23.32 9.65
N LYS A 179 0.02 -24.05 10.62
CA LYS A 179 0.77 -24.74 11.67
C LYS A 179 0.88 -26.20 11.31
N ALA A 180 2.09 -26.69 11.27
CA ALA A 180 2.42 -28.10 11.10
C ALA A 180 3.00 -28.61 12.42
N GLU A 181 2.19 -29.40 13.14
CA GLU A 181 2.55 -30.00 14.42
C GLU A 181 3.00 -31.43 14.21
N ARG A 182 4.17 -31.79 14.77
CA ARG A 182 4.73 -33.12 14.71
C ARG A 182 4.99 -33.64 16.12
N GLN A 183 4.49 -34.82 16.44
CA GLN A 183 4.73 -35.49 17.70
C GLN A 183 6.03 -36.31 17.62
N GLY A 184 7.10 -35.82 18.29
CA GLY A 184 8.40 -36.49 18.27
C GLY A 184 9.08 -36.46 16.89
N ALA A 185 10.18 -37.20 16.75
CA ALA A 185 10.99 -37.23 15.53
C ALA A 185 10.30 -38.02 14.38
N ASP A 186 9.56 -39.07 14.69
CA ASP A 186 8.96 -40.00 13.72
C ASP A 186 7.42 -39.91 13.65
N GLY A 187 6.81 -38.91 14.36
CA GLY A 187 5.36 -38.71 14.39
C GLY A 187 4.81 -38.17 13.09
N GLU A 188 3.53 -38.48 12.85
CA GLU A 188 2.79 -37.88 11.75
C GLU A 188 2.65 -36.36 11.94
N GLU A 189 2.77 -35.61 10.85
CA GLU A 189 2.62 -34.17 10.83
C GLU A 189 1.15 -33.81 10.64
N ARG A 190 0.57 -33.09 11.60
CA ARG A 190 -0.79 -32.59 11.54
C ARG A 190 -0.76 -31.11 11.14
N THR A 191 -1.40 -30.80 10.04
CA THR A 191 -1.48 -29.45 9.50
C THR A 191 -2.81 -28.78 9.83
N THR A 192 -2.76 -27.54 10.31
CA THR A 192 -3.94 -26.72 10.61
C THR A 192 -3.74 -25.31 10.03
N HIS A 193 -4.82 -24.73 9.46
CA HIS A 193 -4.81 -23.39 8.90
C HIS A 193 -5.29 -22.37 9.93
N TRP A 194 -4.66 -21.23 9.96
CA TRP A 194 -4.91 -20.18 10.93
C TRP A 194 -4.93 -18.80 10.27
N ILE A 195 -5.71 -17.92 10.88
CA ILE A 195 -5.77 -16.51 10.50
C ILE A 195 -5.35 -15.69 11.73
N ALA A 196 -4.31 -14.89 11.58
CA ALA A 196 -3.89 -13.90 12.57
C ALA A 196 -4.33 -12.51 12.14
N THR A 197 -5.12 -11.84 12.97
CA THR A 197 -5.43 -10.42 12.83
C THR A 197 -4.47 -9.64 13.71
N VAL A 198 -3.63 -8.81 13.08
CA VAL A 198 -2.51 -8.13 13.71
C VAL A 198 -2.68 -6.63 13.65
N GLN A 199 -2.69 -5.99 14.80
CA GLN A 199 -2.60 -4.54 14.91
C GLN A 199 -1.16 -4.16 15.24
N TYR A 200 -0.54 -3.33 14.40
CA TYR A 200 0.87 -2.98 14.52
C TYR A 200 1.11 -1.49 14.32
N THR A 201 2.30 -1.05 14.70
CA THR A 201 2.78 0.33 14.52
C THR A 201 4.30 0.32 14.44
N TYR A 202 4.88 1.46 14.10
CA TYR A 202 6.31 1.70 14.18
C TYR A 202 6.60 2.71 15.30
N SER A 203 7.65 2.46 16.07
CA SER A 203 8.11 3.34 17.14
C SER A 203 9.62 3.55 17.06
N ALA A 204 10.19 4.39 17.91
CA ALA A 204 11.64 4.51 17.96
C ALA A 204 12.29 3.15 18.24
N PRO A 205 13.35 2.76 17.50
CA PRO A 205 14.09 1.53 17.73
C PRO A 205 14.64 1.44 19.16
N SER A 206 14.78 0.22 19.66
CA SER A 206 15.34 -0.01 21.00
C SER A 206 16.79 0.52 21.09
N LYS A 207 17.17 0.98 22.28
CA LYS A 207 18.56 1.32 22.59
C LYS A 207 19.43 0.09 22.81
N ASP A 208 18.81 -1.03 23.18
CA ASP A 208 19.50 -2.32 23.35
C ASP A 208 19.98 -2.86 21.99
N PRO A 209 21.29 -3.13 21.82
CA PRO A 209 21.84 -3.63 20.58
C PRO A 209 21.28 -5.01 20.18
N THR A 210 20.96 -5.87 21.14
CA THR A 210 20.41 -7.20 20.89
C THR A 210 19.01 -7.10 20.30
N VAL A 211 18.13 -6.35 20.93
CA VAL A 211 16.77 -6.10 20.46
C VAL A 211 16.79 -5.38 19.11
N ARG A 212 17.71 -4.41 18.93
CA ARG A 212 17.83 -3.67 17.66
C ARG A 212 18.28 -4.56 16.51
N ARG A 213 19.03 -5.62 16.74
CA ARG A 213 19.44 -6.57 15.70
C ARG A 213 18.22 -7.26 15.08
N TRP A 214 17.25 -7.66 15.90
CA TRP A 214 16.01 -8.28 15.44
C TRP A 214 15.02 -7.25 14.89
N ASN A 215 14.93 -6.09 15.54
CA ASN A 215 13.93 -5.07 15.26
C ASN A 215 14.58 -3.68 15.03
N PRO A 216 15.29 -3.49 13.91
CA PRO A 216 16.02 -2.25 13.63
C PRO A 216 15.11 -1.06 13.37
N LEU A 217 13.88 -1.28 12.93
CA LEU A 217 12.93 -0.22 12.57
C LEU A 217 11.89 0.07 13.66
N GLY A 218 11.96 -0.63 14.80
CA GLY A 218 11.02 -0.42 15.90
C GLY A 218 9.60 -0.85 15.58
N PHE A 219 9.43 -1.89 14.75
CA PHE A 219 8.13 -2.51 14.47
C PHE A 219 7.51 -3.07 15.75
N ARG A 220 6.25 -2.73 16.05
CA ARG A 220 5.59 -3.10 17.30
C ARG A 220 4.22 -3.72 17.05
N ILE A 221 4.02 -4.91 17.58
CA ILE A 221 2.71 -5.58 17.65
C ILE A 221 1.99 -5.04 18.88
N LEU A 222 0.83 -4.44 18.64
CA LEU A 222 -0.05 -3.91 19.68
C LEU A 222 -1.04 -4.98 20.13
N GLU A 223 -1.69 -5.63 19.16
CA GLU A 223 -2.67 -6.67 19.42
C GLU A 223 -2.54 -7.78 18.37
N LEU A 224 -2.75 -9.01 18.78
CA LEU A 224 -2.77 -10.20 17.94
C LEU A 224 -3.93 -11.09 18.37
N VAL A 225 -4.76 -11.44 17.42
CA VAL A 225 -5.83 -12.43 17.58
C VAL A 225 -5.60 -13.52 16.54
N CYS A 226 -5.44 -14.78 17.01
CA CYS A 226 -5.25 -15.93 16.15
C CYS A 226 -6.49 -16.83 16.25
N GLU A 227 -7.08 -17.14 15.11
CA GLU A 227 -8.25 -17.99 15.00
C GLU A 227 -7.99 -19.13 14.01
N PRO A 228 -8.46 -20.36 14.31
CA PRO A 228 -8.36 -21.45 13.34
C PRO A 228 -9.27 -21.15 12.14
N GLU A 229 -8.74 -21.35 10.93
CA GLU A 229 -9.52 -21.23 9.70
C GLU A 229 -10.34 -22.53 9.51
N VAL A 230 -11.65 -22.40 9.55
CA VAL A 230 -12.55 -23.53 9.28
C VAL A 230 -12.65 -23.70 7.76
N LEU A 231 -11.89 -24.63 7.19
CA LEU A 231 -12.05 -25.01 5.80
C LEU A 231 -13.38 -25.75 5.65
N VAL A 232 -14.41 -25.06 5.14
CA VAL A 232 -15.68 -25.68 4.79
C VAL A 232 -15.43 -26.60 3.58
N GLY A 233 -15.23 -27.90 3.80
CA GLY A 233 -15.13 -28.83 2.68
C GLY A 233 -14.28 -30.09 2.82
N THR A 234 -13.69 -30.40 3.96
CA THR A 234 -13.07 -31.73 4.12
C THR A 234 -14.04 -32.73 4.71
N THR A 235 -15.01 -33.16 3.90
CA THR A 235 -15.69 -34.44 4.15
C THR A 235 -14.65 -35.53 3.88
N THR A 236 -14.06 -36.08 4.92
CA THR A 236 -13.32 -37.34 4.85
C THR A 236 -14.25 -38.40 4.25
N ALA A 237 -14.06 -38.70 2.95
CA ALA A 237 -14.66 -39.87 2.34
C ALA A 237 -13.99 -41.09 3.00
N THR A 238 -14.67 -41.64 4.01
CA THR A 238 -14.39 -42.96 4.53
C THR A 238 -14.72 -43.97 3.42
N THR A 239 -13.71 -44.40 2.69
CA THR A 239 -13.84 -45.53 1.76
C THR A 239 -13.91 -46.79 2.62
N ARG A 240 -15.04 -47.46 2.52
CA ARG A 240 -15.24 -48.85 3.01
C ARG A 240 -14.52 -49.80 2.11
#